data_35bb6f167680d5b452c9cadd4aad96b7
#
_entry.id   35bb6f167680d5b452c9cadd4aad96b7
#
_cell.length_a   1.000
_cell.length_b   1.000
_cell.length_c   1.000
_cell.angle_alpha   90.00
_cell.angle_beta   90.00
_cell.angle_gamma   90.00
#
_symmetry.space_group_name_H-M   'P 1'
#
loop_
_entity.id
_entity.type
_entity.pdbx_description
1 polymer ?
#
loop_
_entity_poly.entity_id
_entity_poly.type
_entity_poly.pdbx_seq_one_letter_code
_entity_poly.pdbx_strand_id
1 'polypeptide(L)'
;MNRGIARVLPLAAILVLAACSGGSINPSLNPQNSSANEQSAVAPPDALTGPASREAPFVGANPVRRLCPTSVDPQLMECLAMVRTDVAPTLSAGADLADPAKTCIFTNAYCPVDLQSAYALPSLSKGAGRLVAIVDAWGYHHAASDLAYYRKAMGLKACGTGTKCLRIVNQNGNPSPLPRESGPSDDWKGEQSLDLDMVSAICPNCKILLVQTDNNYTSSLYAGVKTAGRLGAKYVGASWGGPESGGDNSIFHQRGVVIVAAAGDNGGGGHYGGPQEPCSYTYVVCAGGTRLVPAHNARGWSESVWNDLTFDRCGFGGSSPCGATGSGCSRKIVKPSWQHDTLCHMRSESDVSATASLRNPVAVYNSEEPGGGCPTSCWFGFGGTSASTQIISGVYALAGNAATQAGAQNIWRNHTGHMSDVTVGNNIDPGVGVTCASTIHYICYARIGFDGPTGWGSPKGLGAF
;
A
#
# COMPACT_ATOMS: atom_id res chain seq x y z
N MET A 1 17.16 -31.94 61.30
CA MET A 1 16.55 -33.19 61.68
C MET A 1 15.60 -33.63 60.61
N ASN A 2 15.82 -34.86 60.14
CA ASN A 2 15.01 -35.75 59.27
C ASN A 2 14.60 -35.21 57.92
N ARG A 3 15.22 -35.63 56.79
CA ARG A 3 15.42 -36.95 56.11
C ARG A 3 14.10 -37.62 55.70
N GLY A 4 14.01 -37.91 54.41
CA GLY A 4 13.22 -38.98 53.81
C GLY A 4 12.86 -38.67 52.37
N ILE A 5 13.63 -39.01 51.47
CA ILE A 5 13.85 -40.21 50.63
C ILE A 5 12.92 -40.29 49.42
N ALA A 6 13.59 -40.29 48.29
CA ALA A 6 13.12 -40.57 46.94
C ALA A 6 12.56 -42.00 46.77
N ARG A 7 11.64 -42.17 45.84
CA ARG A 7 11.48 -43.44 45.11
C ARG A 7 11.21 -43.20 43.65
N VAL A 8 12.17 -43.66 42.86
CA VAL A 8 12.13 -43.94 41.43
C VAL A 8 11.67 -45.40 41.26
N LEU A 9 10.85 -45.72 40.30
CA LEU A 9 10.81 -47.02 39.61
C LEU A 9 10.05 -46.91 38.26
N PRO A 10 10.22 -47.86 37.31
CA PRO A 10 10.55 -47.53 35.94
C PRO A 10 9.57 -48.05 34.88
N LEU A 11 9.95 -47.73 33.63
CA LEU A 11 9.53 -48.22 32.31
C LEU A 11 8.88 -49.60 32.22
N ALA A 12 7.90 -49.73 31.34
CA ALA A 12 7.77 -50.91 30.48
C ALA A 12 7.27 -50.48 29.09
N ALA A 13 8.12 -50.68 28.10
CA ALA A 13 7.81 -50.61 26.68
C ALA A 13 7.15 -51.94 26.25
N ILE A 14 6.13 -51.88 25.44
CA ILE A 14 5.65 -53.03 24.66
C ILE A 14 5.58 -52.63 23.20
N LEU A 15 6.53 -53.20 22.42
CA LEU A 15 6.46 -53.32 20.97
C LEU A 15 5.50 -54.47 20.62
N VAL A 16 4.62 -54.25 19.68
CA VAL A 16 4.00 -55.34 18.91
C VAL A 16 4.14 -55.03 17.43
N LEU A 17 5.00 -55.81 16.80
CA LEU A 17 5.08 -56.02 15.37
C LEU A 17 4.03 -57.12 14.99
N ALA A 18 3.29 -56.87 13.91
CA ALA A 18 2.72 -57.96 13.12
C ALA A 18 2.66 -57.52 11.66
N ALA A 19 3.27 -58.34 10.85
CA ALA A 19 3.40 -58.19 9.40
C ALA A 19 2.42 -59.08 8.63
N CYS A 20 2.19 -58.68 7.36
CA CYS A 20 1.83 -59.44 6.19
C CYS A 20 0.45 -60.10 6.05
N SER A 21 -0.31 -59.72 5.06
CA SER A 21 -0.34 -60.46 3.78
C SER A 21 -1.46 -59.94 2.86
N GLY A 22 -1.22 -59.85 1.62
CA GLY A 22 -1.78 -59.64 0.37
C GLY A 22 -3.17 -60.18 0.04
N GLY A 23 -3.78 -59.53 -0.93
CA GLY A 23 -5.01 -59.97 -1.58
C GLY A 23 -5.52 -58.94 -2.58
N SER A 24 -5.13 -59.09 -3.84
CA SER A 24 -5.79 -58.43 -4.98
C SER A 24 -7.19 -58.91 -5.15
N ILE A 25 -8.17 -58.02 -5.29
CA ILE A 25 -9.35 -58.24 -6.14
C ILE A 25 -9.90 -56.89 -6.61
N ASN A 26 -9.89 -56.67 -7.92
CA ASN A 26 -10.76 -55.71 -8.59
C ASN A 26 -12.13 -56.33 -8.77
N PRO A 27 -13.24 -55.63 -8.68
CA PRO A 27 -13.96 -55.29 -9.88
C PRO A 27 -14.56 -53.87 -9.89
N SER A 28 -14.56 -53.32 -11.09
CA SER A 28 -15.34 -52.22 -11.60
C SER A 28 -16.77 -52.12 -11.11
N LEU A 29 -17.19 -50.92 -10.69
CA LEU A 29 -18.55 -50.40 -10.90
C LEU A 29 -18.52 -48.86 -10.86
N ASN A 30 -18.74 -48.25 -12.00
CA ASN A 30 -19.26 -46.90 -12.14
C ASN A 30 -20.77 -46.97 -11.87
N PRO A 31 -21.47 -46.01 -11.25
CA PRO A 31 -21.80 -44.76 -11.90
C PRO A 31 -22.13 -43.55 -11.01
N GLN A 32 -22.02 -42.39 -11.65
CA GLN A 32 -22.95 -41.25 -11.58
C GLN A 32 -22.95 -40.29 -10.40
N ASN A 33 -22.63 -39.05 -10.79
CA ASN A 33 -23.19 -37.77 -10.36
C ASN A 33 -23.10 -37.38 -8.89
N SER A 34 -22.04 -36.65 -8.60
CA SER A 34 -22.18 -35.44 -7.82
C SER A 34 -21.40 -34.33 -8.52
N SER A 35 -22.10 -33.32 -9.00
CA SER A 35 -21.60 -32.12 -9.57
C SER A 35 -20.79 -31.35 -8.51
N ALA A 36 -19.51 -31.64 -8.40
CA ALA A 36 -18.55 -30.74 -7.81
C ALA A 36 -18.31 -29.62 -8.83
N ASN A 37 -18.76 -28.43 -8.50
CA ASN A 37 -18.36 -27.21 -9.18
C ASN A 37 -16.82 -27.15 -9.12
N GLU A 38 -16.16 -27.60 -10.16
CA GLU A 38 -14.80 -27.20 -10.46
C GLU A 38 -14.82 -25.70 -10.76
N GLN A 39 -14.64 -24.91 -9.71
CA GLN A 39 -14.16 -23.55 -9.93
C GLN A 39 -12.80 -23.71 -10.59
N SER A 40 -12.79 -23.53 -11.90
CA SER A 40 -11.58 -23.39 -12.71
C SER A 40 -10.65 -22.45 -11.95
N ALA A 41 -9.52 -22.96 -11.52
CA ALA A 41 -8.39 -22.14 -11.12
C ALA A 41 -8.07 -21.25 -12.32
N VAL A 42 -8.52 -20.02 -12.29
CA VAL A 42 -8.15 -19.01 -13.28
C VAL A 42 -6.63 -18.93 -13.19
N ALA A 43 -5.95 -19.32 -14.24
CA ALA A 43 -4.51 -19.17 -14.36
C ALA A 43 -4.14 -17.73 -13.97
N PRO A 44 -3.02 -17.53 -13.28
CA PRO A 44 -2.56 -16.18 -12.94
C PRO A 44 -2.51 -15.35 -14.22
N PRO A 45 -2.82 -14.04 -14.16
CA PRO A 45 -2.99 -13.20 -15.35
C PRO A 45 -1.66 -12.85 -16.05
N ASP A 46 -0.76 -13.81 -16.21
CA ASP A 46 0.50 -13.66 -16.97
C ASP A 46 0.27 -13.61 -18.49
N ALA A 47 -0.96 -13.76 -18.96
CA ALA A 47 -1.31 -13.73 -20.37
C ALA A 47 -1.87 -12.38 -20.86
N LEU A 48 -1.69 -11.29 -20.13
CA LEU A 48 -2.04 -9.95 -20.61
C LEU A 48 -0.96 -9.46 -21.58
N THR A 49 -1.03 -9.91 -22.83
CA THR A 49 -0.28 -9.33 -23.95
C THR A 49 -0.89 -7.96 -24.29
N GLY A 50 -0.52 -6.96 -23.51
CA GLY A 50 -0.82 -5.56 -23.79
C GLY A 50 0.31 -4.86 -24.55
N PRO A 51 0.14 -3.59 -24.97
CA PRO A 51 1.23 -2.79 -25.50
C PRO A 51 2.34 -2.72 -24.46
N ALA A 52 3.60 -2.90 -24.88
CA ALA A 52 4.84 -3.09 -24.14
C ALA A 52 4.64 -3.02 -22.62
N SER A 53 4.52 -4.20 -22.00
CA SER A 53 4.30 -4.27 -20.55
C SER A 53 5.43 -3.49 -19.86
N ARG A 54 5.10 -2.50 -19.04
CA ARG A 54 6.08 -1.83 -18.18
C ARG A 54 6.47 -2.74 -17.02
N GLU A 55 6.37 -4.04 -17.23
CA GLU A 55 6.77 -5.03 -16.25
C GLU A 55 8.28 -5.09 -16.17
N ALA A 56 8.79 -4.96 -14.95
CA ALA A 56 10.17 -5.24 -14.62
C ALA A 56 10.22 -6.55 -13.84
N PRO A 57 10.45 -7.69 -14.52
CA PRO A 57 10.55 -8.98 -13.82
C PRO A 57 11.64 -8.91 -12.75
N PHE A 58 11.41 -9.57 -11.62
CA PHE A 58 12.41 -9.63 -10.56
C PHE A 58 13.66 -10.42 -11.02
N VAL A 59 14.84 -9.85 -10.75
CA VAL A 59 16.14 -10.42 -11.15
C VAL A 59 16.99 -10.64 -9.89
N GLY A 60 17.66 -11.78 -9.81
CA GLY A 60 18.55 -12.09 -8.68
C GLY A 60 17.83 -12.52 -7.40
N ALA A 61 18.57 -12.58 -6.31
CA ALA A 61 18.07 -12.82 -4.96
C ALA A 61 17.81 -11.48 -4.28
N ASN A 62 16.73 -11.39 -3.50
CA ASN A 62 16.33 -10.15 -2.81
C ASN A 62 16.11 -8.93 -3.74
N PRO A 63 15.21 -9.02 -4.72
CA PRO A 63 14.99 -7.95 -5.70
C PRO A 63 14.30 -6.71 -5.12
N VAL A 64 13.88 -6.78 -3.86
CA VAL A 64 13.09 -5.75 -3.16
C VAL A 64 13.69 -5.53 -1.77
N ARG A 65 13.63 -4.31 -1.28
CA ARG A 65 13.92 -3.92 0.09
C ARG A 65 12.74 -3.13 0.68
N ARG A 66 12.32 -3.49 1.89
CA ARG A 66 11.43 -2.66 2.70
C ARG A 66 12.23 -1.46 3.21
N LEU A 67 11.65 -0.28 3.21
CA LEU A 67 12.33 0.93 3.69
C LEU A 67 12.40 0.96 5.21
N CYS A 68 11.35 0.54 5.87
CA CYS A 68 11.28 0.47 7.32
C CYS A 68 11.22 -0.99 7.81
N PRO A 69 11.85 -1.29 8.95
CA PRO A 69 11.71 -2.59 9.57
C PRO A 69 10.29 -2.79 10.10
N THR A 70 9.80 -4.01 10.03
CA THR A 70 8.52 -4.36 10.64
C THR A 70 8.64 -4.32 12.16
N SER A 71 7.62 -3.78 12.83
CA SER A 71 7.55 -3.71 14.28
C SER A 71 6.29 -4.37 14.82
N VAL A 72 6.41 -5.10 15.91
CA VAL A 72 5.27 -5.62 16.70
C VAL A 72 4.94 -4.72 17.89
N ASP A 73 5.73 -3.69 18.13
CA ASP A 73 5.50 -2.72 19.21
C ASP A 73 4.39 -1.75 18.76
N PRO A 74 3.24 -1.73 19.43
CA PRO A 74 2.13 -0.85 19.07
C PRO A 74 2.43 0.64 19.28
N GLN A 75 3.56 0.97 19.90
CA GLN A 75 4.01 2.35 20.03
C GLN A 75 4.85 2.83 18.84
N LEU A 76 5.27 1.92 17.97
CA LEU A 76 6.09 2.23 16.80
C LEU A 76 5.31 1.98 15.52
N MET A 77 5.28 2.98 14.65
CA MET A 77 4.77 2.84 13.30
C MET A 77 5.90 2.54 12.32
N GLU A 78 5.63 1.73 11.33
CA GLU A 78 6.52 1.46 10.21
C GLU A 78 6.07 2.22 8.96
N CYS A 79 7.02 2.69 8.17
CA CYS A 79 6.69 3.19 6.85
C CYS A 79 6.39 2.01 5.90
N LEU A 80 5.49 2.23 4.96
CA LEU A 80 4.93 1.17 4.12
C LEU A 80 5.33 1.32 2.65
N ALA A 81 6.56 1.79 2.41
CA ALA A 81 7.17 1.80 1.10
C ALA A 81 8.21 0.70 0.95
N MET A 82 8.35 0.28 -0.28
CA MET A 82 9.34 -0.70 -0.72
C MET A 82 10.05 -0.19 -1.97
N VAL A 83 11.30 -0.61 -2.16
CA VAL A 83 12.12 -0.21 -3.30
C VAL A 83 12.70 -1.41 -4.02
N ARG A 84 12.77 -1.33 -5.35
CA ARG A 84 13.51 -2.28 -6.20
C ARG A 84 15.02 -2.09 -6.02
N THR A 85 15.73 -3.18 -5.76
CA THR A 85 17.19 -3.19 -5.58
C THR A 85 17.93 -3.83 -6.76
N ASP A 86 17.19 -4.50 -7.63
CA ASP A 86 17.73 -5.28 -8.75
C ASP A 86 17.69 -4.52 -10.07
N VAL A 87 16.82 -3.54 -10.20
CA VAL A 87 16.65 -2.76 -11.43
C VAL A 87 16.24 -1.32 -11.13
N ALA A 88 16.95 -0.37 -11.75
CA ALA A 88 16.56 1.03 -11.75
C ALA A 88 15.62 1.35 -12.93
N PRO A 89 14.79 2.41 -12.82
CA PRO A 89 14.04 2.93 -13.96
C PRO A 89 14.95 3.23 -15.14
N THR A 90 14.61 2.68 -16.30
CA THR A 90 15.39 2.76 -17.52
C THR A 90 14.71 3.73 -18.49
N LEU A 91 15.46 4.72 -19.01
CA LEU A 91 14.95 5.66 -19.97
C LEU A 91 14.45 4.94 -21.24
N SER A 92 13.28 5.34 -21.71
CA SER A 92 12.68 4.82 -22.92
C SER A 92 13.48 5.28 -24.15
N ALA A 93 13.85 4.35 -25.02
CA ALA A 93 14.45 4.70 -26.31
C ALA A 93 13.44 5.49 -27.13
N GLY A 94 13.77 6.74 -27.46
CA GLY A 94 12.86 7.65 -28.16
C GLY A 94 11.81 8.35 -27.26
N ALA A 95 12.00 8.32 -25.93
CA ALA A 95 11.20 9.17 -25.06
C ALA A 95 11.31 10.63 -25.49
N ASP A 96 10.16 11.27 -25.64
CA ASP A 96 10.14 12.72 -25.88
C ASP A 96 10.49 13.44 -24.57
N LEU A 97 11.80 13.61 -24.35
CA LEU A 97 12.32 14.36 -23.22
C LEU A 97 11.95 15.85 -23.29
N ALA A 98 11.43 16.32 -24.43
CA ALA A 98 10.94 17.68 -24.58
C ALA A 98 9.53 17.85 -24.02
N ASP A 99 8.73 16.76 -23.91
CA ASP A 99 7.38 16.80 -23.32
C ASP A 99 7.09 15.60 -22.40
N PRO A 100 7.84 15.46 -21.28
CA PRO A 100 7.66 14.35 -20.34
C PRO A 100 6.30 14.36 -19.63
N ALA A 101 5.55 15.45 -19.72
CA ALA A 101 4.18 15.52 -19.21
C ALA A 101 3.18 14.74 -20.08
N LYS A 102 3.52 14.43 -21.34
CA LYS A 102 2.65 13.68 -22.25
C LYS A 102 3.07 12.23 -22.45
N THR A 103 4.34 11.92 -22.24
CA THR A 103 4.88 10.58 -22.47
C THR A 103 5.81 10.18 -21.34
N CYS A 104 5.59 9.00 -20.76
CA CYS A 104 6.49 8.52 -19.72
C CYS A 104 7.89 8.29 -20.27
N ILE A 105 8.87 8.83 -19.56
CA ILE A 105 10.28 8.76 -19.92
C ILE A 105 10.94 7.43 -19.58
N PHE A 106 10.26 6.55 -18.80
CA PHE A 106 10.77 5.25 -18.40
C PHE A 106 10.03 4.09 -19.07
N THR A 107 10.73 2.97 -19.27
CA THR A 107 10.17 1.74 -19.85
C THR A 107 9.60 0.80 -18.79
N ASN A 108 10.16 0.81 -17.58
CA ASN A 108 9.93 -0.16 -16.53
C ASN A 108 9.49 0.45 -15.19
N ALA A 109 8.97 1.67 -15.22
CA ALA A 109 8.35 2.33 -14.08
C ALA A 109 7.28 3.30 -14.56
N TYR A 110 6.25 3.55 -13.76
CA TYR A 110 5.19 4.50 -14.08
C TYR A 110 5.60 5.94 -13.80
N CYS A 111 5.21 6.80 -14.73
CA CYS A 111 5.31 8.26 -14.63
C CYS A 111 3.96 8.88 -14.26
N PRO A 112 3.91 10.19 -13.94
CA PRO A 112 2.65 10.89 -13.67
C PRO A 112 1.58 10.69 -14.75
N VAL A 113 1.94 10.76 -16.03
CA VAL A 113 1.01 10.61 -17.15
C VAL A 113 0.33 9.25 -17.18
N ASP A 114 1.03 8.18 -16.81
CA ASP A 114 0.47 6.83 -16.73
C ASP A 114 -0.61 6.74 -15.64
N LEU A 115 -0.28 7.22 -14.44
CA LEU A 115 -1.18 7.20 -13.29
C LEU A 115 -2.42 8.06 -13.53
N GLN A 116 -2.23 9.25 -14.09
CA GLN A 116 -3.33 10.16 -14.46
C GLN A 116 -4.25 9.54 -15.51
N SER A 117 -3.68 8.84 -16.50
CA SER A 117 -4.42 8.10 -17.52
C SER A 117 -5.16 6.91 -16.93
N ALA A 118 -4.47 6.08 -16.12
CA ALA A 118 -5.04 4.87 -15.54
C ALA A 118 -6.28 5.16 -14.68
N TYR A 119 -6.25 6.25 -13.93
CA TYR A 119 -7.33 6.65 -13.02
C TYR A 119 -8.27 7.73 -13.61
N ALA A 120 -8.11 8.08 -14.90
CA ALA A 120 -8.92 9.08 -15.61
C ALA A 120 -8.99 10.42 -14.87
N LEU A 121 -7.84 10.96 -14.45
CA LEU A 121 -7.77 12.13 -13.57
C LEU A 121 -7.60 13.44 -14.36
N PRO A 122 -8.34 14.51 -14.05
CA PRO A 122 -8.17 15.83 -14.61
C PRO A 122 -7.04 16.62 -13.92
N SER A 123 -5.87 16.00 -13.76
CA SER A 123 -4.74 16.48 -12.93
C SER A 123 -4.20 17.85 -13.40
N LEU A 124 -4.16 18.09 -14.71
CA LEU A 124 -3.62 19.33 -15.25
C LEU A 124 -4.55 20.54 -15.06
N SER A 125 -5.85 20.31 -14.86
CA SER A 125 -6.86 21.37 -14.78
C SER A 125 -7.42 21.61 -13.37
N LYS A 126 -7.18 20.70 -12.43
CA LYS A 126 -7.71 20.76 -11.07
C LYS A 126 -6.61 20.85 -10.01
N GLY A 127 -7.01 20.94 -8.74
CA GLY A 127 -6.11 20.95 -7.58
C GLY A 127 -5.54 22.33 -7.20
N ALA A 128 -5.68 23.36 -8.03
CA ALA A 128 -5.13 24.67 -7.69
C ALA A 128 -5.67 25.22 -6.37
N GLY A 129 -4.76 25.70 -5.51
CA GLY A 129 -5.09 26.22 -4.17
C GLY A 129 -5.36 25.16 -3.10
N ARG A 130 -5.44 23.87 -3.45
CA ARG A 130 -5.60 22.78 -2.48
C ARG A 130 -4.27 22.52 -1.77
N LEU A 131 -4.35 22.21 -0.47
CA LEU A 131 -3.18 21.87 0.36
C LEU A 131 -3.29 20.40 0.76
N VAL A 132 -2.36 19.58 0.28
CA VAL A 132 -2.15 18.20 0.69
C VAL A 132 -1.03 18.17 1.71
N ALA A 133 -1.26 17.56 2.87
CA ALA A 133 -0.21 17.31 3.84
C ALA A 133 0.27 15.85 3.74
N ILE A 134 1.55 15.68 3.88
CA ILE A 134 2.27 14.43 4.08
C ILE A 134 2.78 14.45 5.52
N VAL A 135 2.55 13.40 6.28
CA VAL A 135 3.00 13.30 7.66
C VAL A 135 3.91 12.09 7.80
N ASP A 136 5.20 12.34 8.00
CA ASP A 136 6.23 11.31 8.10
C ASP A 136 7.13 11.51 9.29
N ALA A 137 7.81 10.43 9.69
CA ALA A 137 8.80 10.50 10.76
C ALA A 137 10.15 10.98 10.25
N TRP A 138 10.91 11.58 11.15
CA TRP A 138 12.28 12.04 10.96
C TRP A 138 12.42 13.16 9.92
N GLY A 139 13.62 13.67 9.79
CA GLY A 139 13.97 14.69 8.81
C GLY A 139 14.38 14.10 7.46
N TYR A 140 14.31 14.93 6.42
CA TYR A 140 14.88 14.69 5.10
C TYR A 140 15.38 16.01 4.53
N HIS A 141 16.69 16.22 4.55
CA HIS A 141 17.28 17.51 4.19
C HIS A 141 17.15 17.82 2.69
N HIS A 142 17.15 16.79 1.85
CA HIS A 142 17.06 16.92 0.40
C HIS A 142 15.62 16.94 -0.13
N ALA A 143 14.60 16.85 0.72
CA ALA A 143 13.20 16.79 0.30
C ALA A 143 12.79 17.86 -0.72
N ALA A 144 13.25 19.11 -0.53
CA ALA A 144 12.90 20.21 -1.43
C ALA A 144 13.66 20.16 -2.77
N SER A 145 14.94 19.79 -2.74
CA SER A 145 15.77 19.67 -3.97
C SER A 145 15.35 18.50 -4.81
N ASP A 146 15.07 17.37 -4.19
CA ASP A 146 14.70 16.14 -4.88
C ASP A 146 13.31 16.24 -5.50
N LEU A 147 12.33 16.79 -4.76
CA LEU A 147 11.03 17.12 -5.33
C LEU A 147 11.15 18.07 -6.52
N ALA A 148 12.00 19.10 -6.45
CA ALA A 148 12.20 20.04 -7.56
C ALA A 148 12.79 19.33 -8.78
N TYR A 149 13.74 18.41 -8.57
CA TYR A 149 14.33 17.62 -9.64
C TYR A 149 13.30 16.66 -10.26
N TYR A 150 12.57 15.88 -9.44
CA TYR A 150 11.49 15.02 -9.91
C TYR A 150 10.50 15.77 -10.79
N ARG A 151 9.97 16.88 -10.29
CA ARG A 151 8.95 17.67 -11.01
C ARG A 151 9.47 18.23 -12.32
N LYS A 152 10.72 18.70 -12.35
CA LYS A 152 11.37 19.16 -13.59
C LYS A 152 11.51 18.02 -14.60
N ALA A 153 12.00 16.87 -14.16
CA ALA A 153 12.21 15.71 -15.02
C ALA A 153 10.89 15.14 -15.59
N MET A 154 9.81 15.22 -14.80
CA MET A 154 8.48 14.76 -15.19
C MET A 154 7.64 15.83 -15.92
N GLY A 155 8.21 16.97 -16.26
CA GLY A 155 7.49 18.06 -16.95
C GLY A 155 6.37 18.69 -16.10
N LEU A 156 6.41 18.58 -14.79
CA LEU A 156 5.41 19.13 -13.90
C LEU A 156 5.75 20.57 -13.52
N LYS A 157 4.73 21.35 -13.17
CA LYS A 157 4.91 22.71 -12.69
C LYS A 157 5.86 22.76 -11.50
N ALA A 158 6.79 23.70 -11.48
CA ALA A 158 7.75 23.88 -10.39
C ALA A 158 7.03 24.03 -9.03
N CYS A 159 7.52 23.29 -8.04
CA CYS A 159 7.04 23.32 -6.67
C CYS A 159 8.25 23.23 -5.72
N GLY A 160 8.40 24.22 -4.89
CA GLY A 160 9.49 24.30 -3.91
C GLY A 160 9.15 25.33 -2.86
N THR A 161 10.01 25.48 -1.86
CA THR A 161 9.83 26.45 -0.77
C THR A 161 9.81 27.89 -1.27
N GLY A 162 10.65 28.21 -2.26
CA GLY A 162 10.70 29.55 -2.90
C GLY A 162 9.44 29.89 -3.69
N THR A 163 8.72 28.93 -4.23
CA THR A 163 7.45 29.13 -4.95
C THR A 163 6.23 29.13 -4.03
N LYS A 164 6.41 28.93 -2.73
CA LYS A 164 5.35 28.75 -1.72
C LYS A 164 4.40 27.58 -2.06
N CYS A 165 4.86 26.64 -2.88
CA CYS A 165 4.14 25.43 -3.21
C CYS A 165 4.45 24.32 -2.19
N LEU A 166 5.72 24.15 -1.83
CA LEU A 166 6.16 23.24 -0.77
C LEU A 166 6.42 24.02 0.54
N ARG A 167 5.93 23.49 1.63
CA ARG A 167 6.23 23.94 2.98
C ARG A 167 6.63 22.74 3.82
N ILE A 168 7.78 22.82 4.48
CA ILE A 168 8.31 21.78 5.37
C ILE A 168 8.29 22.33 6.80
N VAL A 169 7.78 21.55 7.75
CA VAL A 169 7.68 21.92 9.16
C VAL A 169 7.91 20.70 10.05
N ASN A 170 8.31 20.94 11.29
CA ASN A 170 8.34 19.89 12.31
C ASN A 170 6.91 19.57 12.83
N GLN A 171 6.77 18.56 13.68
CA GLN A 171 5.48 18.11 14.25
C GLN A 171 4.72 19.22 15.02
N ASN A 172 5.39 20.29 15.44
CA ASN A 172 4.78 21.45 16.10
C ASN A 172 4.32 22.54 15.11
N GLY A 173 4.67 22.38 13.82
CA GLY A 173 4.33 23.31 12.75
C GLY A 173 5.35 24.43 12.54
N ASN A 174 6.53 24.33 13.13
CA ASN A 174 7.61 25.28 12.96
C ASN A 174 8.54 24.88 11.80
N PRO A 175 9.03 25.85 11.01
CA PRO A 175 9.97 25.57 9.93
C PRO A 175 11.39 25.23 10.42
N SER A 176 11.69 25.46 11.69
CA SER A 176 13.00 25.20 12.33
C SER A 176 12.85 25.10 13.83
N PRO A 177 13.66 24.28 14.53
CA PRO A 177 14.49 23.24 13.91
C PRO A 177 13.64 22.11 13.32
N LEU A 178 14.09 21.54 12.22
CA LEU A 178 13.53 20.30 11.68
C LEU A 178 14.14 19.10 12.43
N PRO A 179 13.46 17.94 12.45
CA PRO A 179 13.97 16.73 13.04
C PRO A 179 15.28 16.27 12.37
N ARG A 180 16.09 15.53 13.11
CA ARG A 180 17.24 14.81 12.53
C ARG A 180 16.73 13.74 11.54
N GLU A 181 17.57 13.32 10.62
CA GLU A 181 17.29 12.19 9.74
C GLU A 181 17.30 10.86 10.50
N SER A 182 16.58 9.90 9.97
CA SER A 182 16.59 8.52 10.46
C SER A 182 17.94 7.84 10.20
N GLY A 183 18.20 6.76 10.93
CA GLY A 183 19.37 5.92 10.68
C GLY A 183 19.22 5.09 9.38
N PRO A 184 20.32 4.44 8.96
CA PRO A 184 20.33 3.70 7.68
C PRO A 184 19.43 2.46 7.66
N SER A 185 19.00 1.97 8.82
CA SER A 185 18.11 0.81 8.93
C SER A 185 16.63 1.18 8.93
N ASP A 186 16.29 2.47 8.90
CA ASP A 186 14.93 2.98 9.02
C ASP A 186 14.77 4.17 8.06
N ASP A 187 14.50 3.86 6.79
CA ASP A 187 14.64 4.79 5.68
C ASP A 187 13.38 5.63 5.43
N TRP A 188 13.07 6.49 6.37
CA TRP A 188 12.00 7.47 6.21
C TRP A 188 12.29 8.55 5.15
N LYS A 189 13.52 8.68 4.68
CA LYS A 189 13.85 9.59 3.56
C LYS A 189 13.30 9.05 2.25
N GLY A 190 13.45 7.74 2.03
CA GLY A 190 12.85 7.06 0.89
C GLY A 190 11.32 7.17 0.90
N GLU A 191 10.68 6.98 2.07
CA GLU A 191 9.24 7.18 2.24
C GLU A 191 8.81 8.60 1.85
N GLN A 192 9.47 9.62 2.41
CA GLN A 192 9.17 11.02 2.12
C GLN A 192 9.34 11.36 0.64
N SER A 193 10.33 10.76 -0.04
CA SER A 193 10.53 10.95 -1.49
C SER A 193 9.36 10.39 -2.29
N LEU A 194 8.95 9.14 -1.99
CA LEU A 194 7.78 8.51 -2.63
C LEU A 194 6.53 9.36 -2.43
N ASP A 195 6.29 9.80 -1.22
CA ASP A 195 5.09 10.54 -0.84
C ASP A 195 4.99 11.89 -1.56
N LEU A 196 6.08 12.66 -1.58
CA LEU A 196 6.19 13.93 -2.29
C LEU A 196 5.97 13.77 -3.80
N ASP A 197 6.58 12.73 -4.38
CA ASP A 197 6.52 12.47 -5.80
C ASP A 197 5.13 12.00 -6.23
N MET A 198 4.47 11.13 -5.46
CA MET A 198 3.13 10.64 -5.80
C MET A 198 2.06 11.72 -5.64
N VAL A 199 2.10 12.55 -4.60
CA VAL A 199 1.21 13.73 -4.50
C VAL A 199 1.43 14.65 -5.70
N SER A 200 2.68 14.87 -6.11
CA SER A 200 3.00 15.69 -7.29
C SER A 200 2.54 15.08 -8.60
N ALA A 201 2.66 13.76 -8.74
CA ALA A 201 2.22 13.02 -9.93
C ALA A 201 0.70 13.15 -10.14
N ILE A 202 -0.07 13.08 -9.08
CA ILE A 202 -1.53 13.08 -9.14
C ILE A 202 -2.11 14.50 -9.12
N CYS A 203 -1.61 15.36 -8.25
CA CYS A 203 -2.11 16.73 -8.09
C CYS A 203 -1.00 17.78 -8.32
N PRO A 204 -0.50 17.94 -9.57
CA PRO A 204 0.63 18.84 -9.85
C PRO A 204 0.34 20.32 -9.55
N ASN A 205 -0.92 20.72 -9.45
CA ASN A 205 -1.33 22.07 -9.08
C ASN A 205 -1.59 22.26 -7.59
N CYS A 206 -1.55 21.18 -6.79
CA CYS A 206 -1.70 21.26 -5.34
C CYS A 206 -0.48 21.88 -4.69
N LYS A 207 -0.67 22.50 -3.52
CA LYS A 207 0.38 22.83 -2.58
C LYS A 207 0.64 21.62 -1.69
N ILE A 208 1.87 21.47 -1.22
CA ILE A 208 2.30 20.38 -0.37
C ILE A 208 2.78 20.92 0.97
N LEU A 209 2.34 20.31 2.06
CA LEU A 209 2.84 20.52 3.42
C LEU A 209 3.49 19.21 3.88
N LEU A 210 4.80 19.18 4.00
CA LEU A 210 5.50 18.06 4.63
C LEU A 210 5.64 18.36 6.13
N VAL A 211 5.05 17.50 6.95
CA VAL A 211 5.18 17.53 8.41
C VAL A 211 6.12 16.41 8.83
N GLN A 212 7.31 16.76 9.26
CA GLN A 212 8.33 15.84 9.73
C GLN A 212 8.21 15.72 11.25
N THR A 213 8.01 14.51 11.77
CA THR A 213 7.91 14.27 13.21
C THR A 213 9.25 13.82 13.78
N ASP A 214 9.45 14.00 15.09
CA ASP A 214 10.74 13.78 15.76
C ASP A 214 11.21 12.31 15.67
N ASN A 215 10.26 11.38 15.48
CA ASN A 215 10.47 9.94 15.40
C ASN A 215 9.19 9.25 14.90
N ASN A 216 9.25 7.92 14.74
CA ASN A 216 8.15 7.07 14.30
C ASN A 216 7.26 6.53 15.44
N TYR A 217 7.36 7.10 16.65
CA TYR A 217 6.38 6.78 17.70
C TYR A 217 4.98 7.24 17.30
N THR A 218 3.99 6.40 17.60
CA THR A 218 2.56 6.68 17.41
C THR A 218 2.18 8.09 17.87
N SER A 219 2.66 8.50 19.07
CA SER A 219 2.39 9.83 19.63
C SER A 219 2.92 10.98 18.79
N SER A 220 4.12 10.82 18.20
CA SER A 220 4.74 11.83 17.33
C SER A 220 4.02 11.96 16.00
N LEU A 221 3.75 10.85 15.32
CA LEU A 221 3.04 10.84 14.05
C LEU A 221 1.60 11.38 14.19
N TYR A 222 0.89 11.02 15.26
CA TYR A 222 -0.44 11.56 15.56
C TYR A 222 -0.40 13.07 15.83
N ALA A 223 0.63 13.57 16.51
CA ALA A 223 0.83 15.00 16.67
C ALA A 223 1.06 15.71 15.32
N GLY A 224 1.78 15.05 14.40
CA GLY A 224 1.96 15.50 13.03
C GLY A 224 0.63 15.60 12.26
N VAL A 225 -0.24 14.59 12.34
CA VAL A 225 -1.58 14.60 11.72
C VAL A 225 -2.44 15.75 12.28
N LYS A 226 -2.43 15.95 13.59
CA LYS A 226 -3.12 17.09 14.23
C LYS A 226 -2.58 18.44 13.73
N THR A 227 -1.27 18.53 13.60
CA THR A 227 -0.61 19.76 13.11
C THR A 227 -0.93 20.04 11.66
N ALA A 228 -0.99 19.02 10.79
CA ALA A 228 -1.39 19.15 9.38
C ALA A 228 -2.77 19.82 9.25
N GLY A 229 -3.77 19.34 9.97
CA GLY A 229 -5.11 19.95 9.97
C GLY A 229 -5.13 21.37 10.56
N ARG A 230 -4.42 21.60 11.66
CA ARG A 230 -4.27 22.95 12.28
C ARG A 230 -3.63 23.96 11.32
N LEU A 231 -2.72 23.52 10.47
CA LEU A 231 -2.06 24.35 9.46
C LEU A 231 -2.87 24.52 8.17
N GLY A 232 -4.09 23.99 8.14
CA GLY A 232 -5.08 24.23 7.07
C GLY A 232 -5.09 23.17 5.98
N ALA A 233 -4.35 22.06 6.12
CA ALA A 233 -4.48 20.95 5.20
C ALA A 233 -5.89 20.35 5.26
N LYS A 234 -6.44 20.06 4.10
CA LYS A 234 -7.75 19.43 3.95
C LYS A 234 -7.63 17.97 3.48
N TYR A 235 -6.46 17.56 3.08
CA TYR A 235 -6.12 16.21 2.62
C TYR A 235 -4.81 15.84 3.28
N VAL A 236 -4.76 14.72 3.95
CA VAL A 236 -3.59 14.25 4.70
C VAL A 236 -3.29 12.81 4.30
N GLY A 237 -2.09 12.54 3.84
CA GLY A 237 -1.56 11.21 3.59
C GLY A 237 -0.72 10.73 4.76
N ALA A 238 -0.94 9.48 5.17
CA ALA A 238 -0.23 8.78 6.23
C ALA A 238 0.24 7.43 5.69
N SER A 239 1.43 7.41 5.11
CA SER A 239 2.03 6.24 4.46
C SER A 239 2.72 5.32 5.48
N TRP A 240 2.09 5.11 6.60
CA TRP A 240 2.58 4.32 7.71
C TRP A 240 1.45 3.63 8.47
N GLY A 241 1.81 2.59 9.17
CA GLY A 241 0.87 1.83 9.97
C GLY A 241 1.56 1.01 11.05
N GLY A 242 0.75 0.39 11.88
CA GLY A 242 1.19 -0.50 12.95
C GLY A 242 0.05 -1.36 13.48
N PRO A 243 0.32 -2.24 14.46
CA PRO A 243 -0.69 -3.11 15.03
C PRO A 243 -1.83 -2.32 15.67
N GLU A 244 -3.07 -2.79 15.52
CA GLU A 244 -4.22 -2.19 16.23
C GLU A 244 -4.01 -2.26 17.74
N SER A 245 -3.86 -1.13 18.41
CA SER A 245 -3.59 -1.03 19.83
C SER A 245 -4.82 -0.66 20.67
N GLY A 246 -5.74 0.12 20.10
CA GLY A 246 -6.90 0.67 20.82
C GLY A 246 -8.14 0.85 19.94
N GLY A 247 -9.07 1.65 20.43
CA GLY A 247 -10.20 2.12 19.63
C GLY A 247 -9.88 3.34 18.79
N ASP A 248 -10.89 3.88 18.09
CA ASP A 248 -10.77 5.12 17.31
C ASP A 248 -10.06 6.24 18.09
N ASN A 249 -9.13 6.91 17.41
CA ASN A 249 -8.44 8.04 18.00
C ASN A 249 -9.02 9.36 17.48
N SER A 250 -9.43 10.23 18.39
CA SER A 250 -10.09 11.52 18.09
C SER A 250 -9.24 12.48 17.26
N ILE A 251 -7.91 12.28 17.19
CA ILE A 251 -7.01 13.07 16.34
C ILE A 251 -7.37 12.89 14.86
N PHE A 252 -7.87 11.73 14.47
CA PHE A 252 -8.28 11.42 13.09
C PHE A 252 -9.69 11.92 12.77
N HIS A 253 -10.48 12.30 13.77
CA HIS A 253 -11.81 12.89 13.57
C HIS A 253 -11.70 14.41 13.40
N GLN A 254 -11.14 14.88 12.29
CA GLN A 254 -10.98 16.29 11.97
C GLN A 254 -12.04 16.72 10.94
N ARG A 255 -13.02 17.50 11.38
CA ARG A 255 -14.12 17.94 10.49
C ARG A 255 -13.59 18.68 9.27
N GLY A 256 -13.97 18.23 8.09
CA GLY A 256 -13.55 18.83 6.82
C GLY A 256 -12.09 18.58 6.46
N VAL A 257 -11.50 17.52 7.01
CA VAL A 257 -10.19 16.98 6.65
C VAL A 257 -10.38 15.52 6.26
N VAL A 258 -9.89 15.14 5.09
CA VAL A 258 -9.78 13.76 4.65
C VAL A 258 -8.39 13.25 5.04
N ILE A 259 -8.33 12.15 5.74
CA ILE A 259 -7.09 11.47 6.10
C ILE A 259 -7.10 10.12 5.39
N VAL A 260 -6.07 9.85 4.62
CA VAL A 260 -5.86 8.58 3.91
C VAL A 260 -4.67 7.87 4.54
N ALA A 261 -4.82 6.61 4.88
CA ALA A 261 -3.74 5.81 5.44
C ALA A 261 -3.53 4.52 4.67
N ALA A 262 -2.33 3.99 4.75
CA ALA A 262 -1.92 2.77 4.07
C ALA A 262 -2.46 1.51 4.78
N ALA A 263 -2.96 0.54 4.01
CA ALA A 263 -3.53 -0.70 4.54
C ALA A 263 -2.48 -1.70 5.03
N GLY A 264 -1.21 -1.45 4.73
CA GLY A 264 -0.11 -2.36 5.08
C GLY A 264 0.36 -3.21 3.92
N ASP A 265 1.56 -3.77 4.08
CA ASP A 265 2.30 -4.45 3.02
C ASP A 265 2.57 -5.93 3.31
N ASN A 266 1.88 -6.50 4.30
CA ASN A 266 2.14 -7.85 4.79
C ASN A 266 1.06 -8.89 4.38
N GLY A 267 0.18 -8.52 3.46
CA GLY A 267 -0.89 -9.38 2.97
C GLY A 267 -2.07 -9.51 3.94
N GLY A 268 -3.07 -10.28 3.53
CA GLY A 268 -4.25 -10.59 4.35
C GLY A 268 -3.89 -11.49 5.51
N GLY A 269 -4.26 -11.08 6.71
CA GLY A 269 -3.88 -11.77 7.94
C GLY A 269 -2.42 -11.58 8.34
N GLY A 270 -1.72 -10.62 7.78
CA GLY A 270 -0.28 -10.35 7.79
C GLY A 270 0.43 -10.40 9.15
N HIS A 271 1.64 -9.87 9.22
CA HIS A 271 2.55 -9.98 10.36
C HIS A 271 1.91 -9.63 11.70
N TYR A 272 0.93 -8.74 11.70
CA TYR A 272 0.16 -8.32 12.88
C TYR A 272 -1.18 -9.06 13.04
N GLY A 273 -1.47 -10.03 12.18
CA GLY A 273 -2.67 -10.86 12.25
C GLY A 273 -3.98 -10.12 11.98
N GLY A 274 -3.96 -9.00 11.26
CA GLY A 274 -5.17 -8.25 10.92
C GLY A 274 -4.91 -6.84 10.42
N PRO A 275 -5.93 -5.99 10.39
CA PRO A 275 -5.88 -4.60 10.03
C PRO A 275 -4.88 -3.79 10.84
N GLN A 276 -4.39 -2.71 10.24
CA GLN A 276 -3.43 -1.80 10.87
C GLN A 276 -4.09 -0.47 11.25
N GLU A 277 -3.66 0.13 12.36
CA GLU A 277 -3.98 1.53 12.62
C GLU A 277 -2.93 2.43 11.96
N PRO A 278 -3.32 3.64 11.44
CA PRO A 278 -4.64 4.25 11.58
C PRO A 278 -5.63 3.89 10.46
N CYS A 279 -5.29 3.00 9.53
CA CYS A 279 -6.15 2.62 8.39
C CYS A 279 -7.52 2.11 8.84
N SER A 280 -7.56 1.35 9.93
CA SER A 280 -8.81 0.82 10.50
C SER A 280 -9.70 1.86 11.17
N TYR A 281 -9.25 3.07 11.42
CA TYR A 281 -10.07 4.08 12.11
C TYR A 281 -11.27 4.53 11.29
N THR A 282 -12.39 4.80 11.97
CA THR A 282 -13.69 5.14 11.37
C THR A 282 -13.63 6.36 10.42
N TYR A 283 -12.81 7.35 10.75
CA TYR A 283 -12.70 8.60 10.01
C TYR A 283 -11.51 8.65 9.05
N VAL A 284 -10.84 7.51 8.85
CA VAL A 284 -9.72 7.35 7.92
C VAL A 284 -10.20 6.61 6.68
N VAL A 285 -9.71 7.02 5.53
CA VAL A 285 -9.84 6.28 4.27
C VAL A 285 -8.69 5.31 4.18
N CYS A 286 -8.98 4.02 4.12
CA CYS A 286 -7.98 2.98 4.07
C CYS A 286 -7.63 2.65 2.61
N ALA A 287 -6.37 2.87 2.23
CA ALA A 287 -5.85 2.64 0.89
C ALA A 287 -5.12 1.31 0.78
N GLY A 288 -5.71 0.35 0.09
CA GLY A 288 -5.11 -0.91 -0.30
C GLY A 288 -4.24 -0.78 -1.57
N GLY A 289 -3.67 -1.87 -2.02
CA GLY A 289 -2.74 -1.92 -3.15
C GLY A 289 -3.23 -2.79 -4.32
N THR A 290 -2.97 -2.32 -5.55
CA THR A 290 -3.20 -3.07 -6.77
C THR A 290 -1.91 -3.27 -7.56
N ARG A 291 -1.92 -4.23 -8.46
CA ARG A 291 -0.99 -4.32 -9.58
C ARG A 291 -1.68 -3.75 -10.82
N LEU A 292 -1.23 -2.61 -11.27
CA LEU A 292 -1.70 -1.93 -12.47
C LEU A 292 -0.89 -2.41 -13.70
N VAL A 293 -1.55 -2.70 -14.80
CA VAL A 293 -0.90 -3.07 -16.07
C VAL A 293 -1.63 -2.43 -17.26
N PRO A 294 -0.92 -2.03 -18.33
CA PRO A 294 -1.54 -1.65 -19.59
C PRO A 294 -2.35 -2.82 -20.17
N ALA A 295 -3.50 -2.54 -20.78
CA ALA A 295 -4.37 -3.57 -21.32
C ALA A 295 -5.13 -3.09 -22.57
N HIS A 296 -5.46 -4.03 -23.47
CA HIS A 296 -6.27 -3.76 -24.67
C HIS A 296 -7.77 -3.80 -24.32
N ASN A 297 -8.23 -2.86 -23.51
CA ASN A 297 -9.65 -2.66 -23.19
C ASN A 297 -10.02 -1.18 -23.30
N ALA A 298 -11.27 -0.84 -23.09
CA ALA A 298 -11.75 0.54 -23.22
C ALA A 298 -11.10 1.53 -22.23
N ARG A 299 -10.60 1.03 -21.09
CA ARG A 299 -9.85 1.81 -20.09
C ARG A 299 -8.39 1.99 -20.50
N GLY A 300 -7.82 1.08 -21.31
CA GLY A 300 -6.39 0.99 -21.60
C GLY A 300 -5.56 0.36 -20.47
N TRP A 301 -6.19 -0.03 -19.37
CA TRP A 301 -5.55 -0.52 -18.14
C TRP A 301 -6.36 -1.64 -17.50
N SER A 302 -5.66 -2.54 -16.81
CA SER A 302 -6.24 -3.57 -15.94
C SER A 302 -5.56 -3.57 -14.60
N GLU A 303 -6.28 -4.03 -13.57
CA GLU A 303 -5.74 -4.17 -12.23
C GLU A 303 -6.09 -5.53 -11.64
N SER A 304 -5.19 -6.04 -10.82
CA SER A 304 -5.41 -7.17 -9.92
C SER A 304 -4.99 -6.76 -8.51
N VAL A 305 -5.38 -7.55 -7.51
CA VAL A 305 -4.86 -7.38 -6.15
C VAL A 305 -3.33 -7.40 -6.18
N TRP A 306 -2.69 -6.48 -5.49
CA TRP A 306 -1.25 -6.54 -5.29
C TRP A 306 -0.89 -7.70 -4.36
N ASN A 307 -0.11 -8.65 -4.90
CA ASN A 307 0.49 -9.74 -4.18
C ASN A 307 1.79 -10.17 -4.88
N ASP A 308 2.90 -9.60 -4.45
CA ASP A 308 4.23 -9.95 -4.96
C ASP A 308 4.89 -11.08 -4.14
N LEU A 309 4.23 -11.57 -3.07
CA LEU A 309 4.71 -12.69 -2.23
C LEU A 309 4.70 -14.03 -2.94
N THR A 310 3.92 -14.17 -4.02
CA THR A 310 3.76 -15.41 -4.77
C THR A 310 4.87 -15.68 -5.77
N PHE A 311 5.88 -14.80 -5.87
CA PHE A 311 6.98 -14.97 -6.82
C PHE A 311 8.15 -15.73 -6.21
N ASP A 312 8.65 -16.72 -6.93
CA ASP A 312 9.73 -17.63 -6.51
C ASP A 312 11.00 -16.92 -5.98
N ARG A 313 11.24 -15.69 -6.43
CA ARG A 313 12.43 -14.91 -6.06
C ARG A 313 12.25 -14.05 -4.81
N CYS A 314 11.05 -13.96 -4.31
CA CYS A 314 10.73 -13.20 -3.10
C CYS A 314 10.91 -14.01 -1.82
N GLY A 315 11.14 -15.31 -1.92
CA GLY A 315 11.13 -16.21 -0.76
C GLY A 315 9.71 -16.42 -0.23
N PHE A 316 9.55 -17.40 0.64
CA PHE A 316 8.27 -17.68 1.29
C PHE A 316 8.35 -17.40 2.79
N GLY A 317 7.25 -16.94 3.37
CA GLY A 317 7.11 -16.73 4.80
C GLY A 317 7.33 -15.28 5.26
N GLY A 318 7.10 -15.03 6.54
CA GLY A 318 7.09 -13.69 7.16
C GLY A 318 8.42 -12.91 7.15
N SER A 319 9.47 -13.45 6.51
CA SER A 319 10.73 -12.76 6.25
C SER A 319 10.92 -12.39 4.77
N SER A 320 9.90 -12.61 3.92
CA SER A 320 9.95 -12.21 2.52
C SER A 320 10.14 -10.69 2.41
N PRO A 321 11.11 -10.21 1.61
CA PRO A 321 11.24 -8.77 1.35
C PRO A 321 10.11 -8.22 0.48
N CYS A 322 9.41 -9.07 -0.29
CA CYS A 322 8.27 -8.67 -1.10
C CYS A 322 7.01 -8.47 -0.24
N GLY A 323 6.02 -7.82 -0.81
CA GLY A 323 4.80 -7.46 -0.12
C GLY A 323 3.52 -7.83 -0.84
N ALA A 324 2.44 -7.69 -0.12
CA ALA A 324 1.08 -7.76 -0.62
C ALA A 324 0.21 -6.78 0.17
N THR A 325 -0.86 -6.27 -0.44
CA THR A 325 -1.76 -5.33 0.23
C THR A 325 -2.35 -5.91 1.50
N GLY A 326 -2.42 -5.10 2.56
CA GLY A 326 -3.14 -5.45 3.78
C GLY A 326 -4.64 -5.56 3.56
N SER A 327 -5.30 -6.31 4.43
CA SER A 327 -6.76 -6.38 4.56
C SER A 327 -7.15 -7.11 5.84
N GLY A 328 -8.39 -6.93 6.26
CA GLY A 328 -8.91 -7.69 7.39
C GLY A 328 -10.16 -7.10 8.02
N CYS A 329 -10.70 -7.83 8.99
CA CYS A 329 -11.72 -7.33 9.90
C CYS A 329 -11.06 -6.82 11.18
N SER A 330 -11.22 -5.55 11.51
CA SER A 330 -10.73 -4.97 12.76
C SER A 330 -11.22 -5.77 13.97
N ARG A 331 -10.39 -5.83 14.98
CA ARG A 331 -10.73 -6.41 16.29
C ARG A 331 -11.06 -5.34 17.32
N LYS A 332 -10.86 -4.07 16.97
CA LYS A 332 -10.91 -2.92 17.89
C LYS A 332 -11.95 -1.89 17.47
N ILE A 333 -12.12 -1.66 16.17
CA ILE A 333 -12.91 -0.56 15.63
C ILE A 333 -14.29 -1.05 15.22
N VAL A 334 -15.31 -0.46 15.82
CA VAL A 334 -16.71 -0.77 15.49
C VAL A 334 -16.99 -0.40 14.04
N LYS A 335 -17.72 -1.27 13.34
CA LYS A 335 -18.12 -1.01 11.96
C LYS A 335 -18.94 0.31 11.88
N PRO A 336 -18.47 1.29 11.11
CA PRO A 336 -19.23 2.52 10.94
C PRO A 336 -20.53 2.26 10.16
N SER A 337 -21.57 3.03 10.45
CA SER A 337 -22.91 2.84 9.89
C SER A 337 -23.00 2.96 8.36
N TRP A 338 -21.99 3.55 7.73
CA TRP A 338 -21.90 3.67 6.28
C TRP A 338 -21.25 2.46 5.60
N GLN A 339 -20.57 1.57 6.35
CA GLN A 339 -19.94 0.38 5.83
C GLN A 339 -20.90 -0.82 5.90
N HIS A 340 -21.36 -1.29 4.75
CA HIS A 340 -22.46 -2.26 4.65
C HIS A 340 -22.05 -3.67 4.24
N ASP A 341 -20.74 -3.99 4.22
CA ASP A 341 -20.29 -5.38 4.05
C ASP A 341 -20.85 -6.26 5.18
N THR A 342 -21.20 -7.51 4.86
CA THR A 342 -22.07 -8.32 5.73
C THR A 342 -21.32 -9.29 6.63
N LEU A 343 -20.06 -9.62 6.33
CA LEU A 343 -19.38 -10.73 6.98
C LEU A 343 -18.37 -10.29 8.06
N CYS A 344 -17.75 -9.11 7.95
CA CYS A 344 -17.05 -8.51 9.08
C CYS A 344 -18.06 -7.91 10.06
N HIS A 345 -17.97 -8.25 11.33
CA HIS A 345 -18.79 -7.61 12.37
C HIS A 345 -18.25 -6.25 12.80
N MET A 346 -16.97 -6.03 12.61
CA MET A 346 -16.24 -4.80 12.92
C MET A 346 -15.83 -4.10 11.62
N ARG A 347 -15.12 -2.99 11.70
CA ARG A 347 -14.58 -2.25 10.55
C ARG A 347 -13.77 -3.21 9.65
N SER A 348 -14.03 -3.16 8.34
CA SER A 348 -13.33 -3.95 7.31
C SER A 348 -12.40 -3.02 6.51
N GLU A 349 -11.20 -3.44 6.26
CA GLU A 349 -10.21 -2.83 5.38
C GLU A 349 -10.10 -3.62 4.07
N SER A 350 -9.84 -2.99 2.92
CA SER A 350 -9.59 -1.59 2.59
C SER A 350 -10.89 -0.88 2.14
N ASP A 351 -10.82 0.44 1.82
CA ASP A 351 -11.95 1.16 1.23
C ASP A 351 -11.78 1.39 -0.27
N VAL A 352 -10.56 1.64 -0.71
CA VAL A 352 -10.14 1.99 -2.06
C VAL A 352 -8.70 1.57 -2.27
N SER A 353 -8.27 1.43 -3.53
CA SER A 353 -6.89 1.04 -3.84
C SER A 353 -6.32 1.80 -5.02
N ALA A 354 -4.98 1.82 -5.11
CA ALA A 354 -4.25 2.23 -6.30
C ALA A 354 -2.98 1.37 -6.44
N THR A 355 -2.18 1.60 -7.49
CA THR A 355 -0.99 0.79 -7.75
C THR A 355 0.00 0.79 -6.59
N ALA A 356 0.52 -0.38 -6.28
CA ALA A 356 1.45 -0.63 -5.18
C ALA A 356 2.53 -1.68 -5.53
N SER A 357 2.32 -2.46 -6.60
CA SER A 357 3.19 -3.58 -6.96
C SER A 357 4.56 -3.12 -7.46
N LEU A 358 5.59 -3.79 -6.99
CA LEU A 358 6.97 -3.58 -7.41
C LEU A 358 7.32 -4.26 -8.74
N ARG A 359 6.45 -5.08 -9.29
CA ARG A 359 6.58 -5.59 -10.67
C ARG A 359 6.33 -4.50 -11.70
N ASN A 360 5.51 -3.53 -11.35
CA ASN A 360 5.20 -2.34 -12.14
C ASN A 360 5.34 -1.11 -11.25
N PRO A 361 6.59 -0.77 -10.84
CA PRO A 361 6.83 0.24 -9.82
C PRO A 361 6.51 1.64 -10.32
N VAL A 362 6.33 2.58 -9.42
CA VAL A 362 6.33 4.01 -9.72
C VAL A 362 7.76 4.55 -9.71
N ALA A 363 8.06 5.49 -10.61
CA ALA A 363 9.37 6.14 -10.64
C ALA A 363 9.44 7.21 -9.53
N VAL A 364 10.48 7.13 -8.71
CA VAL A 364 10.76 8.06 -7.60
C VAL A 364 12.19 8.55 -7.71
N TYR A 365 12.42 9.82 -7.42
CA TYR A 365 13.74 10.41 -7.34
C TYR A 365 14.16 10.63 -5.90
N ASN A 366 15.31 10.05 -5.51
CA ASN A 366 15.89 10.23 -4.18
C ASN A 366 17.41 10.30 -4.28
N SER A 367 18.01 11.45 -3.92
CA SER A 367 19.46 11.65 -4.00
C SER A 367 20.22 11.05 -2.81
N GLU A 368 19.51 10.58 -1.78
CA GLU A 368 20.08 10.02 -0.55
C GLU A 368 19.60 8.60 -0.25
N GLU A 369 19.33 7.82 -1.27
CA GLU A 369 18.88 6.44 -1.06
C GLU A 369 19.88 5.65 -0.20
N PRO A 370 19.44 4.89 0.83
CA PRO A 370 20.30 4.11 1.72
C PRO A 370 21.04 3.01 1.01
N GLY A 371 22.33 2.96 1.25
CA GLY A 371 23.27 2.05 0.61
C GLY A 371 24.48 2.77 0.02
N GLY A 372 24.51 4.11 0.11
CA GLY A 372 25.71 4.88 -0.15
C GLY A 372 25.76 5.60 -1.49
N GLY A 373 24.67 6.17 -1.92
CA GLY A 373 24.62 7.08 -3.07
C GLY A 373 23.94 6.51 -4.30
N CYS A 374 23.63 7.40 -5.24
CA CYS A 374 22.99 7.04 -6.49
C CYS A 374 23.93 6.21 -7.37
N PRO A 375 23.62 4.94 -7.67
CA PRO A 375 24.54 4.11 -8.48
C PRO A 375 24.73 4.65 -9.90
N THR A 376 23.74 5.30 -10.48
CA THR A 376 23.77 5.88 -11.83
C THR A 376 22.93 7.15 -12.03
N SER A 377 21.72 7.22 -11.47
CA SER A 377 20.77 8.28 -11.83
C SER A 377 19.87 8.77 -10.70
N CYS A 378 19.95 8.25 -9.50
CA CYS A 378 19.08 8.52 -8.34
C CYS A 378 17.57 8.27 -8.61
N TRP A 379 17.24 7.55 -9.66
CA TRP A 379 15.89 7.09 -9.95
C TRP A 379 15.71 5.65 -9.48
N PHE A 380 14.62 5.43 -8.75
CA PHE A 380 14.29 4.14 -8.19
C PHE A 380 12.87 3.74 -8.51
N GLY A 381 12.62 2.43 -8.59
CA GLY A 381 11.29 1.86 -8.68
C GLY A 381 10.73 1.59 -7.29
N PHE A 382 9.68 2.30 -6.91
CA PHE A 382 9.02 2.17 -5.60
C PHE A 382 7.64 1.54 -5.74
N GLY A 383 7.16 0.97 -4.63
CA GLY A 383 5.83 0.42 -4.46
C GLY A 383 5.42 0.41 -2.98
N GLY A 384 4.49 -0.46 -2.62
CA GLY A 384 3.88 -0.50 -1.30
C GLY A 384 2.57 0.27 -1.22
N THR A 385 1.80 0.07 -0.16
CA THR A 385 0.54 0.80 0.04
C THR A 385 0.77 2.29 0.32
N SER A 386 2.01 2.72 0.60
CA SER A 386 2.44 4.12 0.62
C SER A 386 2.16 4.82 -0.72
N ALA A 387 2.55 4.20 -1.85
CA ALA A 387 2.28 4.77 -3.18
C ALA A 387 0.77 4.96 -3.40
N SER A 388 -0.03 3.96 -3.08
CA SER A 388 -1.49 4.04 -3.16
C SER A 388 -2.05 5.16 -2.28
N THR A 389 -1.58 5.30 -1.05
CA THR A 389 -2.03 6.31 -0.08
C THR A 389 -1.90 7.72 -0.62
N GLN A 390 -0.76 8.05 -1.20
CA GLN A 390 -0.53 9.40 -1.71
C GLN A 390 -1.23 9.64 -3.05
N ILE A 391 -1.36 8.61 -3.87
CA ILE A 391 -2.21 8.66 -5.07
C ILE A 391 -3.66 9.01 -4.67
N ILE A 392 -4.24 8.29 -3.72
CA ILE A 392 -5.62 8.52 -3.24
C ILE A 392 -5.75 9.90 -2.56
N SER A 393 -4.76 10.31 -1.75
CA SER A 393 -4.73 11.66 -1.17
C SER A 393 -4.77 12.76 -2.23
N GLY A 394 -4.01 12.56 -3.32
CA GLY A 394 -4.02 13.43 -4.49
C GLY A 394 -5.40 13.45 -5.20
N VAL A 395 -6.04 12.28 -5.35
CA VAL A 395 -7.39 12.16 -5.95
C VAL A 395 -8.43 12.94 -5.14
N TYR A 396 -8.45 12.80 -3.82
CA TYR A 396 -9.32 13.59 -2.95
C TYR A 396 -9.05 15.10 -3.08
N ALA A 397 -7.78 15.49 -3.21
CA ALA A 397 -7.42 16.89 -3.42
C ALA A 397 -7.92 17.42 -4.76
N LEU A 398 -7.86 16.61 -5.82
CA LEU A 398 -8.45 16.96 -7.13
C LEU A 398 -9.97 17.09 -7.06
N ALA A 399 -10.65 16.22 -6.32
CA ALA A 399 -12.11 16.27 -6.11
C ALA A 399 -12.54 17.53 -5.34
N GLY A 400 -11.83 17.87 -4.27
CA GLY A 400 -12.03 19.14 -3.59
C GLY A 400 -13.17 19.20 -2.58
N ASN A 401 -13.74 18.07 -2.16
CA ASN A 401 -14.97 17.99 -1.35
C ASN A 401 -14.73 17.64 0.13
N ALA A 402 -13.57 17.93 0.70
CA ALA A 402 -13.22 17.54 2.07
C ALA A 402 -14.28 17.91 3.12
N ALA A 403 -15.01 19.02 2.92
CA ALA A 403 -16.04 19.47 3.85
C ALA A 403 -17.21 18.49 4.02
N THR A 404 -17.44 17.62 3.05
CA THR A 404 -18.55 16.64 3.03
C THR A 404 -18.09 15.21 3.34
N GLN A 405 -16.80 15.01 3.61
CA GLN A 405 -16.23 13.70 3.85
C GLN A 405 -16.29 13.30 5.33
N ALA A 406 -16.48 12.01 5.58
CA ALA A 406 -16.37 11.39 6.89
C ALA A 406 -15.77 9.98 6.68
N GLY A 407 -14.45 9.88 6.74
CA GLY A 407 -13.76 8.66 6.34
C GLY A 407 -14.09 8.30 4.87
N ALA A 408 -14.30 7.03 4.58
CA ALA A 408 -14.61 6.54 3.24
C ALA A 408 -16.10 6.61 2.85
N GLN A 409 -16.94 7.30 3.63
CA GLN A 409 -18.41 7.30 3.43
C GLN A 409 -18.83 7.67 2.00
N ASN A 410 -18.14 8.62 1.36
CA ASN A 410 -18.49 9.02 0.00
C ASN A 410 -18.17 7.94 -1.03
N ILE A 411 -17.08 7.20 -0.89
CA ILE A 411 -16.79 6.06 -1.74
C ILE A 411 -17.89 5.03 -1.62
N TRP A 412 -18.28 4.68 -0.40
CA TRP A 412 -19.36 3.72 -0.14
C TRP A 412 -20.72 4.14 -0.75
N ARG A 413 -21.00 5.43 -0.84
CA ARG A 413 -22.23 5.97 -1.43
C ARG A 413 -22.16 6.09 -2.95
N ASN A 414 -20.99 6.43 -3.50
CA ASN A 414 -20.87 6.89 -4.88
C ASN A 414 -19.97 5.99 -5.75
N HIS A 415 -19.61 4.78 -5.31
CA HIS A 415 -18.72 3.87 -6.05
C HIS A 415 -19.24 3.49 -7.44
N THR A 416 -20.56 3.36 -7.59
CA THR A 416 -21.18 2.88 -8.83
C THR A 416 -20.85 3.78 -10.02
N GLY A 417 -20.15 3.22 -11.01
CA GLY A 417 -19.73 3.94 -12.22
C GLY A 417 -18.52 4.85 -12.05
N HIS A 418 -18.05 5.08 -10.81
CA HIS A 418 -16.94 5.97 -10.47
C HIS A 418 -15.71 5.25 -9.92
N MET A 419 -15.77 3.94 -9.82
CA MET A 419 -14.65 3.08 -9.45
C MET A 419 -14.41 2.05 -10.54
N SER A 420 -13.17 1.62 -10.69
CA SER A 420 -12.76 0.47 -11.47
C SER A 420 -12.64 -0.71 -10.53
N ASP A 421 -13.62 -1.58 -10.57
CA ASP A 421 -13.71 -2.76 -9.70
C ASP A 421 -12.56 -3.73 -10.02
N VAL A 422 -11.88 -4.21 -8.98
CA VAL A 422 -10.76 -5.16 -9.08
C VAL A 422 -11.28 -6.54 -8.67
N THR A 423 -11.43 -7.41 -9.64
CA THR A 423 -12.12 -8.70 -9.45
C THR A 423 -11.20 -9.91 -9.51
N VAL A 424 -9.89 -9.69 -9.60
CA VAL A 424 -8.88 -10.76 -9.80
C VAL A 424 -7.77 -10.67 -8.76
N GLY A 425 -7.39 -11.82 -8.23
CA GLY A 425 -6.26 -11.96 -7.32
C GLY A 425 -6.66 -12.14 -5.86
N ASN A 426 -5.65 -12.23 -5.02
CA ASN A 426 -5.76 -12.33 -3.56
C ASN A 426 -4.49 -11.76 -2.92
N ASN A 427 -4.53 -11.50 -1.63
CA ASN A 427 -3.40 -11.00 -0.85
C ASN A 427 -2.90 -12.00 0.20
N ILE A 428 -3.08 -13.29 -0.05
CA ILE A 428 -2.64 -14.35 0.86
C ILE A 428 -1.14 -14.53 0.75
N ASP A 429 -0.47 -14.59 1.90
CA ASP A 429 0.92 -15.06 1.99
C ASP A 429 0.92 -16.60 2.08
N PRO A 430 1.38 -17.30 1.05
CA PRO A 430 1.42 -18.76 1.04
C PRO A 430 2.42 -19.33 2.07
N GLY A 431 3.39 -18.52 2.52
CA GLY A 431 4.43 -18.95 3.45
C GLY A 431 4.04 -18.89 4.93
N VAL A 432 3.00 -18.15 5.29
CA VAL A 432 2.59 -17.97 6.70
C VAL A 432 1.41 -18.87 7.09
N GLY A 433 0.87 -19.64 6.14
CA GLY A 433 -0.27 -20.56 6.41
C GLY A 433 -1.55 -19.84 6.83
N VAL A 434 -1.65 -18.54 6.58
CA VAL A 434 -2.86 -17.77 6.84
C VAL A 434 -3.91 -18.17 5.83
N THR A 435 -4.91 -18.88 6.29
CA THR A 435 -6.10 -19.17 5.51
C THR A 435 -7.17 -18.15 5.84
N CYS A 436 -7.59 -17.37 4.86
CA CYS A 436 -8.87 -16.67 4.99
C CYS A 436 -9.96 -17.73 5.23
N ALA A 437 -10.64 -17.64 6.36
CA ALA A 437 -11.73 -18.54 6.68
C ALA A 437 -12.72 -18.57 5.50
N SER A 438 -13.20 -19.73 5.13
CA SER A 438 -14.15 -19.91 4.01
C SER A 438 -15.41 -19.03 4.13
N THR A 439 -15.77 -18.67 5.36
CA THR A 439 -16.93 -17.83 5.66
C THR A 439 -16.70 -16.32 5.39
N ILE A 440 -15.43 -15.87 5.38
CA ILE A 440 -15.06 -14.46 5.14
C ILE A 440 -14.07 -14.33 3.98
N HIS A 441 -14.21 -15.19 2.99
CA HIS A 441 -13.31 -15.31 1.85
C HIS A 441 -13.01 -13.97 1.15
N TYR A 442 -13.99 -13.07 1.05
CA TYR A 442 -13.83 -11.76 0.42
C TYR A 442 -12.81 -10.84 1.12
N ILE A 443 -12.39 -11.17 2.34
CA ILE A 443 -11.38 -10.39 3.06
C ILE A 443 -9.98 -10.56 2.47
N CYS A 444 -9.72 -11.65 1.75
CA CYS A 444 -8.43 -11.91 1.12
C CYS A 444 -8.50 -12.08 -0.39
N TYR A 445 -9.68 -12.27 -0.95
CA TYR A 445 -9.84 -12.52 -2.39
C TYR A 445 -10.65 -11.41 -3.03
N ALA A 446 -10.17 -10.96 -4.19
CA ALA A 446 -10.94 -10.06 -5.05
C ALA A 446 -12.27 -10.71 -5.47
N ARG A 447 -13.29 -9.88 -5.61
CA ARG A 447 -14.60 -10.28 -6.14
C ARG A 447 -15.31 -9.08 -6.76
N ILE A 448 -16.41 -9.34 -7.46
CA ILE A 448 -17.29 -8.25 -7.93
C ILE A 448 -17.85 -7.47 -6.75
N GLY A 449 -17.71 -6.15 -6.79
CA GLY A 449 -18.08 -5.23 -5.73
C GLY A 449 -17.04 -5.15 -4.61
N PHE A 450 -17.48 -4.87 -3.39
CA PHE A 450 -16.56 -4.68 -2.26
C PHE A 450 -15.82 -5.96 -1.87
N ASP A 451 -14.50 -5.84 -1.70
CA ASP A 451 -13.63 -6.86 -1.09
C ASP A 451 -12.57 -6.25 -0.17
N GLY A 452 -11.97 -7.07 0.68
CA GLY A 452 -10.99 -6.62 1.66
C GLY A 452 -9.71 -6.06 1.02
N PRO A 453 -9.08 -6.77 0.07
CA PRO A 453 -7.81 -6.34 -0.52
C PRO A 453 -7.87 -5.00 -1.24
N THR A 454 -8.99 -4.68 -1.92
CA THR A 454 -9.05 -3.51 -2.81
C THR A 454 -10.20 -2.55 -2.53
N GLY A 455 -11.03 -2.85 -1.51
CA GLY A 455 -12.21 -2.04 -1.22
C GLY A 455 -13.21 -2.06 -2.36
N TRP A 456 -13.61 -0.89 -2.83
CA TRP A 456 -14.45 -0.71 -4.03
C TRP A 456 -13.64 -0.64 -5.34
N GLY A 457 -12.33 -0.99 -5.29
CA GLY A 457 -11.42 -0.94 -6.43
C GLY A 457 -10.64 0.39 -6.50
N SER A 458 -10.23 0.78 -7.71
CA SER A 458 -9.39 1.95 -7.96
C SER A 458 -10.18 3.14 -8.56
N PRO A 459 -9.66 4.37 -8.50
CA PRO A 459 -10.36 5.55 -9.01
C PRO A 459 -10.71 5.44 -10.50
N LYS A 460 -11.90 5.90 -10.87
CA LYS A 460 -12.35 6.16 -12.24
C LYS A 460 -12.88 7.59 -12.32
N GLY A 461 -11.96 8.55 -12.40
CA GLY A 461 -12.26 9.96 -12.24
C GLY A 461 -12.48 10.34 -10.78
N LEU A 462 -13.26 11.37 -10.53
CA LEU A 462 -13.41 12.00 -9.21
C LEU A 462 -14.78 11.78 -8.56
N GLY A 463 -15.69 11.04 -9.20
CA GLY A 463 -17.10 11.01 -8.80
C GLY A 463 -17.39 10.33 -7.45
N ALA A 464 -16.48 9.46 -6.98
CA ALA A 464 -16.63 8.78 -5.69
C ALA A 464 -15.99 9.55 -4.51
N PHE A 465 -15.23 10.60 -4.78
CA PHE A 465 -14.30 11.26 -3.83
C PHE A 465 -14.80 12.61 -3.36
#